data_c8d7363ebe66a082210d63250b49f318
#
_entry.id   c8d7363ebe66a082210d63250b49f318
#
_cell.length_a   1.000
_cell.length_b   1.000
_cell.length_c   1.000
_cell.angle_alpha   90.00
_cell.angle_beta   90.00
_cell.angle_gamma   90.00
#
_symmetry.space_group_name_H-M   'P 1'
#
loop_
_entity.id
_entity.type
_entity.pdbx_description
1 polymer ?
#
loop_
_entity_poly.entity_id
_entity_poly.type
_entity_poly.pdbx_seq_one_letter_code
_entity_poly.pdbx_strand_id
1 'polypeptide(L)'
;MSKVTKNSKSDKEIKQAPAAPAPTATDVDLNSYAHEAEELPYQKDPTTLSSAAKERMGEVGVTVGDTAKHAGTYIQVDQSVIHSKTEQEGIEVMSTSMALEKYAWLKDYWWKLVNPEADKFTQHSNTHPFKGYFFRAAAGVKAVFPVQSCLYIAKHGLAQNVHNLVIVEEGAELNIITGCTVAPTEDESLHIGVSEFYVKKGGKLSFTMIHNWAPKMAVRPRTGVLLEEDAVFMSNYICLKPVRTLQMYPTARCVGKNARVRFNSVLVAGPGSHLDVGSRVLLQAEKTRAEIVARTITTGGTIIARGFLSGQVPDCKGHLECRGLILNETGTIHAIPELEGTVAGV
;
A
#
# COMPACT_ATOMS: atom_id res chain seq x y z
N MET A 1 37.05 7.95 -40.77
CA MET A 1 36.40 6.73 -40.23
C MET A 1 36.66 6.70 -38.71
N SER A 2 35.73 7.24 -37.96
CA SER A 2 35.82 7.32 -36.51
C SER A 2 34.89 6.24 -35.91
N LYS A 3 35.45 5.32 -35.13
CA LYS A 3 34.72 4.26 -34.45
C LYS A 3 33.98 4.86 -33.25
N VAL A 4 32.65 4.83 -33.32
CA VAL A 4 31.77 5.10 -32.16
C VAL A 4 31.75 3.84 -31.32
N THR A 5 32.37 3.90 -30.16
CA THR A 5 32.28 2.87 -29.10
C THR A 5 30.94 3.01 -28.41
N LYS A 6 30.06 2.02 -28.60
CA LYS A 6 28.84 1.85 -27.82
C LYS A 6 29.22 1.44 -26.38
N ASN A 7 29.04 2.34 -25.43
CA ASN A 7 29.03 2.00 -24.01
C ASN A 7 27.70 1.32 -23.67
N SER A 8 27.70 0.00 -23.59
CA SER A 8 26.63 -0.77 -22.98
C SER A 8 26.76 -0.61 -21.46
N LYS A 9 25.99 0.27 -20.86
CA LYS A 9 25.76 0.23 -19.42
C LYS A 9 24.90 -1.00 -19.14
N SER A 10 25.48 -1.95 -18.43
CA SER A 10 24.86 -3.17 -17.95
C SER A 10 23.56 -2.85 -17.19
N ASP A 11 22.44 -3.38 -17.68
CA ASP A 11 21.23 -3.59 -16.89
C ASP A 11 21.60 -4.51 -15.73
N LYS A 12 21.84 -3.92 -14.56
CA LYS A 12 21.96 -4.72 -13.33
C LYS A 12 20.57 -5.30 -13.07
N GLU A 13 20.43 -6.60 -13.30
CA GLU A 13 19.27 -7.36 -12.87
C GLU A 13 18.89 -6.94 -11.45
N ILE A 14 17.67 -6.44 -11.32
CA ILE A 14 17.09 -6.07 -10.03
C ILE A 14 16.83 -7.39 -9.29
N LYS A 15 17.77 -7.83 -8.46
CA LYS A 15 17.54 -8.99 -7.60
C LYS A 15 16.34 -8.69 -6.71
N GLN A 16 15.25 -9.41 -6.94
CA GLN A 16 14.06 -9.30 -6.12
C GLN A 16 14.39 -9.69 -4.68
N ALA A 17 13.92 -8.88 -3.73
CA ALA A 17 14.06 -9.21 -2.32
C ALA A 17 13.30 -10.50 -2.01
N PRO A 18 13.81 -11.37 -1.11
CA PRO A 18 13.09 -12.58 -0.72
C PRO A 18 11.69 -12.24 -0.21
N ALA A 19 10.73 -13.09 -0.53
CA ALA A 19 9.35 -12.96 -0.06
C ALA A 19 9.29 -12.85 1.47
N ALA A 20 8.29 -12.14 1.99
CA ALA A 20 8.04 -12.15 3.44
C ALA A 20 7.86 -13.60 3.91
N PRO A 21 8.43 -13.97 5.08
CA PRO A 21 8.23 -15.32 5.61
C PRO A 21 6.75 -15.63 5.72
N ALA A 22 6.37 -16.84 5.30
CA ALA A 22 4.99 -17.31 5.38
C ALA A 22 4.47 -17.24 6.83
N PRO A 23 3.22 -16.82 7.07
CA PRO A 23 2.67 -16.80 8.41
C PRO A 23 2.59 -18.24 8.97
N THR A 24 2.99 -18.40 10.22
CA THR A 24 3.09 -19.71 10.88
C THR A 24 1.76 -20.29 11.33
N ALA A 25 0.63 -19.61 11.18
CA ALA A 25 -0.57 -20.06 11.90
C ALA A 25 -1.91 -20.06 11.16
N THR A 26 -2.16 -19.27 10.14
CA THR A 26 -3.50 -19.28 9.51
C THR A 26 -3.38 -19.07 8.01
N ASP A 27 -3.31 -20.18 7.30
CA ASP A 27 -3.39 -20.12 5.86
C ASP A 27 -4.84 -19.78 5.45
N VAL A 28 -4.96 -18.87 4.48
CA VAL A 28 -6.24 -18.48 3.88
C VAL A 28 -6.47 -19.40 2.69
N ASP A 29 -7.55 -20.17 2.69
CA ASP A 29 -7.96 -20.92 1.52
C ASP A 29 -8.68 -19.97 0.54
N LEU A 30 -8.06 -19.72 -0.63
CA LEU A 30 -8.62 -18.84 -1.65
C LEU A 30 -9.93 -19.37 -2.22
N ASN A 31 -10.14 -20.69 -2.24
CA ASN A 31 -11.35 -21.32 -2.78
C ASN A 31 -12.57 -21.14 -1.87
N SER A 32 -12.39 -20.70 -0.63
CA SER A 32 -13.51 -20.46 0.29
C SER A 32 -14.23 -19.13 0.07
N TYR A 33 -13.75 -18.31 -0.86
CA TYR A 33 -14.31 -16.99 -1.14
C TYR A 33 -14.94 -16.91 -2.52
N ALA A 34 -15.96 -16.05 -2.68
CA ALA A 34 -16.45 -15.67 -3.99
C ALA A 34 -15.44 -14.73 -4.67
N HIS A 35 -15.18 -14.96 -5.97
CA HIS A 35 -14.23 -14.14 -6.74
C HIS A 35 -14.92 -13.16 -7.69
N GLU A 36 -16.24 -13.21 -7.78
CA GLU A 36 -17.06 -12.34 -8.62
C GLU A 36 -18.15 -11.65 -7.80
N ALA A 37 -18.44 -10.43 -8.14
CA ALA A 37 -19.57 -9.66 -7.62
C ALA A 37 -20.35 -9.07 -8.80
N GLU A 38 -21.62 -8.74 -8.56
CA GLU A 38 -22.43 -8.02 -9.50
C GLU A 38 -21.79 -6.67 -9.84
N GLU A 39 -21.78 -6.31 -11.13
CA GLU A 39 -21.25 -5.02 -11.55
C GLU A 39 -22.22 -3.90 -11.15
N LEU A 40 -21.71 -2.97 -10.34
CA LEU A 40 -22.48 -1.82 -9.88
C LEU A 40 -22.33 -0.64 -10.85
N PRO A 41 -23.41 0.13 -11.07
CA PRO A 41 -23.37 1.26 -11.98
C PRO A 41 -22.46 2.39 -11.47
N TYR A 42 -21.79 3.06 -12.41
CA TYR A 42 -21.00 4.25 -12.13
C TYR A 42 -21.88 5.40 -11.62
N GLN A 43 -21.46 6.05 -10.54
CA GLN A 43 -22.13 7.17 -9.91
C GLN A 43 -21.40 8.48 -10.26
N LYS A 44 -22.03 9.34 -11.05
CA LYS A 44 -21.47 10.68 -11.33
C LYS A 44 -21.39 11.52 -10.05
N ASP A 45 -22.40 11.38 -9.20
CA ASP A 45 -22.49 12.04 -7.91
C ASP A 45 -22.46 10.99 -6.78
N PRO A 46 -21.37 10.87 -6.05
CA PRO A 46 -21.23 9.89 -4.97
C PRO A 46 -22.09 10.23 -3.74
N THR A 47 -22.71 11.41 -3.68
CA THR A 47 -23.66 11.75 -2.59
C THR A 47 -24.91 10.89 -2.62
N THR A 48 -25.21 10.22 -3.73
CA THR A 48 -26.33 9.29 -3.90
C THR A 48 -26.13 7.93 -3.21
N LEU A 49 -24.92 7.65 -2.75
CA LEU A 49 -24.64 6.46 -1.96
C LEU A 49 -25.48 6.41 -0.67
N SER A 50 -25.77 5.19 -0.19
CA SER A 50 -26.53 5.01 1.05
C SER A 50 -25.86 5.69 2.24
N SER A 51 -26.65 6.15 3.21
CA SER A 51 -26.12 6.78 4.42
C SER A 51 -25.15 5.84 5.18
N ALA A 52 -25.45 4.55 5.24
CA ALA A 52 -24.60 3.55 5.85
C ALA A 52 -23.24 3.42 5.14
N ALA A 53 -23.22 3.41 3.80
CA ALA A 53 -21.96 3.36 3.04
C ALA A 53 -21.14 4.65 3.26
N LYS A 54 -21.76 5.81 3.26
CA LYS A 54 -21.09 7.10 3.52
C LYS A 54 -20.53 7.17 4.94
N GLU A 55 -21.25 6.69 5.93
CA GLU A 55 -20.76 6.61 7.31
C GLU A 55 -19.51 5.73 7.42
N ARG A 56 -19.57 4.52 6.84
CA ARG A 56 -18.40 3.60 6.81
C ARG A 56 -17.19 4.19 6.10
N MET A 57 -17.40 4.92 4.99
CA MET A 57 -16.34 5.64 4.30
C MET A 57 -15.76 6.75 5.18
N GLY A 58 -16.61 7.48 5.91
CA GLY A 58 -16.20 8.52 6.86
C GLY A 58 -15.31 7.99 7.98
N GLU A 59 -15.58 6.78 8.50
CA GLU A 59 -14.77 6.12 9.53
C GLU A 59 -13.33 5.80 9.07
N VAL A 60 -13.09 5.78 7.77
CA VAL A 60 -11.77 5.56 7.17
C VAL A 60 -11.21 6.81 6.48
N GLY A 61 -11.74 8.00 6.85
CA GLY A 61 -11.21 9.27 6.40
C GLY A 61 -11.60 9.69 4.98
N VAL A 62 -12.61 9.03 4.38
CA VAL A 62 -13.11 9.34 3.03
C VAL A 62 -14.43 10.10 3.13
N THR A 63 -14.43 11.36 2.73
CA THR A 63 -15.63 12.22 2.77
C THR A 63 -16.29 12.25 1.42
N VAL A 64 -17.58 11.91 1.39
CA VAL A 64 -18.40 11.93 0.17
C VAL A 64 -19.22 13.22 0.13
N GLY A 65 -19.11 13.97 -0.94
CA GLY A 65 -19.93 15.17 -1.20
C GLY A 65 -19.23 16.51 -0.98
N ASP A 66 -18.02 16.55 -0.40
CA ASP A 66 -17.23 17.79 -0.27
C ASP A 66 -15.99 17.73 -1.17
N THR A 67 -16.24 17.80 -2.48
CA THR A 67 -15.19 17.70 -3.51
C THR A 67 -14.19 18.87 -3.47
N ALA A 68 -14.59 20.00 -2.91
CA ALA A 68 -13.74 21.19 -2.82
C ALA A 68 -12.49 21.00 -1.93
N LYS A 69 -12.42 19.93 -1.15
CA LYS A 69 -11.30 19.61 -0.24
C LYS A 69 -10.38 18.49 -0.75
N HIS A 70 -10.59 18.01 -1.97
CA HIS A 70 -9.83 16.89 -2.53
C HIS A 70 -9.23 17.24 -3.89
N ALA A 71 -8.01 16.78 -4.16
CA ALA A 71 -7.40 16.86 -5.49
C ALA A 71 -7.98 15.81 -6.45
N GLY A 72 -8.67 14.82 -5.94
CA GLY A 72 -9.40 13.81 -6.67
C GLY A 72 -10.00 12.76 -5.75
N THR A 73 -10.97 12.01 -6.25
CA THR A 73 -11.68 10.97 -5.50
C THR A 73 -11.80 9.70 -6.33
N TYR A 74 -11.57 8.55 -5.68
CA TYR A 74 -11.76 7.22 -6.25
C TYR A 74 -12.55 6.34 -5.27
N ILE A 75 -13.65 5.76 -5.71
CA ILE A 75 -14.46 4.85 -4.89
C ILE A 75 -14.70 3.56 -5.66
N GLN A 76 -14.29 2.46 -5.06
CA GLN A 76 -14.53 1.11 -5.53
C GLN A 76 -15.38 0.37 -4.51
N VAL A 77 -16.47 -0.23 -4.96
CA VAL A 77 -17.32 -1.14 -4.17
C VAL A 77 -17.18 -2.53 -4.77
N ASP A 78 -16.78 -3.49 -3.97
CA ASP A 78 -16.46 -4.84 -4.42
C ASP A 78 -15.44 -4.83 -5.57
N GLN A 79 -15.86 -5.20 -6.77
CA GLN A 79 -15.05 -5.15 -7.99
C GLN A 79 -15.49 -4.04 -8.97
N SER A 80 -16.39 -3.15 -8.57
CA SER A 80 -16.91 -2.07 -9.41
C SER A 80 -16.32 -0.73 -9.03
N VAL A 81 -15.77 -0.01 -10.00
CA VAL A 81 -15.37 1.40 -9.83
C VAL A 81 -16.63 2.24 -9.95
N ILE A 82 -17.19 2.64 -8.82
CA ILE A 82 -18.46 3.37 -8.79
C ILE A 82 -18.29 4.88 -8.92
N HIS A 83 -17.09 5.41 -8.62
CA HIS A 83 -16.78 6.82 -8.81
C HIS A 83 -15.29 7.03 -8.99
N SER A 84 -14.91 7.89 -9.93
CA SER A 84 -13.54 8.31 -10.15
C SER A 84 -13.53 9.71 -10.75
N LYS A 85 -12.92 10.66 -10.07
CA LYS A 85 -12.89 12.07 -10.52
C LYS A 85 -11.56 12.73 -10.15
N THR A 86 -11.00 13.46 -11.10
CA THR A 86 -9.89 14.39 -10.89
C THR A 86 -10.46 15.78 -10.60
N GLU A 87 -9.95 16.46 -9.58
CA GLU A 87 -10.39 17.79 -9.17
C GLU A 87 -9.29 18.86 -9.31
N GLN A 88 -8.04 18.46 -9.47
CA GLN A 88 -6.90 19.38 -9.64
C GLN A 88 -6.16 19.06 -10.95
N GLU A 89 -5.86 20.10 -11.73
CA GLU A 89 -5.04 19.99 -12.94
C GLU A 89 -3.66 19.40 -12.62
N GLY A 90 -3.15 18.52 -13.50
CA GLY A 90 -1.88 17.83 -13.33
C GLY A 90 -1.92 16.64 -12.36
N ILE A 91 -3.04 16.39 -11.71
CA ILE A 91 -3.33 15.14 -11.00
C ILE A 91 -4.18 14.26 -11.90
N GLU A 92 -3.90 12.96 -11.92
CA GLU A 92 -4.73 11.98 -12.63
C GLU A 92 -5.27 10.96 -11.62
N VAL A 93 -6.58 10.70 -11.71
CA VAL A 93 -7.31 9.73 -10.88
C VAL A 93 -8.20 8.90 -11.79
N MET A 94 -7.92 7.61 -11.90
CA MET A 94 -8.72 6.66 -12.68
C MET A 94 -8.51 5.22 -12.19
N SER A 95 -9.25 4.27 -12.74
CA SER A 95 -8.95 2.85 -12.48
C SER A 95 -7.64 2.43 -13.16
N THR A 96 -6.93 1.48 -12.56
CA THR A 96 -5.69 0.94 -13.12
C THR A 96 -5.93 0.29 -14.49
N SER A 97 -7.07 -0.41 -14.68
CA SER A 97 -7.42 -1.00 -15.97
C SER A 97 -7.56 0.06 -17.07
N MET A 98 -8.28 1.16 -16.80
CA MET A 98 -8.39 2.28 -17.75
C MET A 98 -7.04 2.93 -18.03
N ALA A 99 -6.20 3.07 -17.01
CA ALA A 99 -4.87 3.65 -17.17
C ALA A 99 -3.97 2.80 -18.08
N LEU A 100 -4.00 1.47 -17.91
CA LEU A 100 -3.24 0.53 -18.73
C LEU A 100 -3.71 0.51 -20.20
N GLU A 101 -4.99 0.72 -20.45
CA GLU A 101 -5.53 0.89 -21.80
C GLU A 101 -5.11 2.24 -22.42
N LYS A 102 -5.17 3.31 -21.61
CA LYS A 102 -4.86 4.67 -22.06
C LYS A 102 -3.37 4.91 -22.30
N TYR A 103 -2.50 4.29 -21.48
CA TYR A 103 -1.08 4.58 -21.46
C TYR A 103 -0.22 3.33 -21.70
N ALA A 104 0.24 3.12 -22.92
CA ALA A 104 1.08 1.97 -23.27
C ALA A 104 2.38 1.88 -22.46
N TRP A 105 2.94 3.05 -22.02
CA TRP A 105 4.15 3.12 -21.23
C TRP A 105 3.98 2.61 -19.79
N LEU A 106 2.74 2.48 -19.26
CA LEU A 106 2.51 1.91 -17.93
C LEU A 106 2.94 0.46 -17.80
N LYS A 107 3.11 -0.27 -18.91
CA LYS A 107 3.68 -1.63 -18.89
C LYS A 107 5.08 -1.70 -18.30
N ASP A 108 5.83 -0.59 -18.33
CA ASP A 108 7.16 -0.48 -17.73
C ASP A 108 7.11 -0.29 -16.21
N TYR A 109 5.94 -0.04 -15.64
CA TYR A 109 5.68 0.15 -14.21
C TYR A 109 4.82 -0.96 -13.62
N TRP A 110 4.15 -1.75 -14.43
CA TRP A 110 3.21 -2.79 -14.03
C TRP A 110 3.92 -4.08 -13.63
N TRP A 111 3.70 -4.57 -12.42
CA TRP A 111 4.38 -5.72 -11.83
C TRP A 111 5.92 -5.60 -11.83
N LYS A 112 6.46 -4.42 -11.54
CA LYS A 112 7.92 -4.22 -11.47
C LYS A 112 8.47 -4.16 -10.07
N LEU A 113 7.67 -3.78 -9.09
CA LEU A 113 8.10 -3.67 -7.70
C LEU A 113 7.59 -4.83 -6.84
N VAL A 114 6.52 -5.47 -7.24
CA VAL A 114 5.96 -6.66 -6.62
C VAL A 114 6.12 -7.83 -7.60
N ASN A 115 6.74 -8.93 -7.13
CA ASN A 115 6.84 -10.13 -7.95
C ASN A 115 5.47 -10.83 -8.03
N PRO A 116 4.89 -11.04 -9.22
CA PRO A 116 3.62 -11.74 -9.37
C PRO A 116 3.67 -13.19 -8.87
N GLU A 117 4.86 -13.79 -8.81
CA GLU A 117 5.07 -15.16 -8.35
C GLU A 117 5.57 -15.26 -6.89
N ALA A 118 5.50 -14.15 -6.12
CA ALA A 118 6.07 -14.13 -4.77
C ALA A 118 5.33 -15.06 -3.80
N ASP A 119 4.01 -15.13 -3.91
CA ASP A 119 3.16 -16.00 -3.10
C ASP A 119 1.81 -16.26 -3.80
N LYS A 120 0.96 -17.09 -3.19
CA LYS A 120 -0.36 -17.43 -3.75
C LYS A 120 -1.28 -16.21 -3.93
N PHE A 121 -1.12 -15.14 -3.15
CA PHE A 121 -1.94 -13.93 -3.25
C PHE A 121 -1.52 -13.07 -4.42
N THR A 122 -0.22 -12.92 -4.67
CA THR A 122 0.29 -12.23 -5.85
C THR A 122 -0.04 -13.00 -7.13
N GLN A 123 0.12 -14.33 -7.12
CA GLN A 123 -0.30 -15.20 -8.23
C GLN A 123 -1.79 -15.07 -8.52
N HIS A 124 -2.63 -15.08 -7.48
CA HIS A 124 -4.06 -14.85 -7.63
C HIS A 124 -4.36 -13.49 -8.27
N SER A 125 -3.73 -12.41 -7.75
CA SER A 125 -3.89 -11.06 -8.31
C SER A 125 -3.45 -10.93 -9.76
N ASN A 126 -2.44 -11.70 -10.18
CA ASN A 126 -1.95 -11.68 -11.55
C ASN A 126 -2.83 -12.45 -12.54
N THR A 127 -3.57 -13.47 -12.07
CA THR A 127 -4.33 -14.40 -12.93
C THR A 127 -5.84 -14.17 -12.90
N HIS A 128 -6.36 -13.37 -11.98
CA HIS A 128 -7.79 -13.09 -11.84
C HIS A 128 -8.11 -11.63 -12.16
N PRO A 129 -9.37 -11.32 -12.53
CA PRO A 129 -9.79 -9.95 -12.73
C PRO A 129 -9.50 -9.08 -11.52
N PHE A 130 -8.97 -7.91 -11.75
CA PHE A 130 -8.63 -6.95 -10.71
C PHE A 130 -9.23 -5.59 -11.04
N LYS A 131 -9.35 -4.77 -10.02
CA LYS A 131 -9.56 -3.32 -10.11
C LYS A 131 -8.46 -2.65 -9.29
N GLY A 132 -8.66 -1.44 -8.87
CA GLY A 132 -7.69 -0.64 -8.14
C GLY A 132 -7.54 0.73 -8.80
N TYR A 133 -6.83 1.61 -8.16
CA TYR A 133 -6.63 2.98 -8.63
C TYR A 133 -5.27 3.19 -9.29
N PHE A 134 -5.27 4.06 -10.28
CA PHE A 134 -4.09 4.72 -10.81
C PHE A 134 -4.13 6.19 -10.42
N PHE A 135 -3.11 6.64 -9.68
CA PHE A 135 -2.90 8.04 -9.35
C PHE A 135 -1.57 8.51 -9.90
N ARG A 136 -1.56 9.68 -10.53
CA ARG A 136 -0.35 10.31 -11.02
C ARG A 136 -0.37 11.79 -10.69
N ALA A 137 0.74 12.30 -10.19
CA ALA A 137 1.02 13.73 -10.15
C ALA A 137 2.06 14.04 -11.22
N ALA A 138 1.71 14.91 -12.18
CA ALA A 138 2.61 15.32 -13.26
C ALA A 138 3.81 16.10 -12.71
N ALA A 139 4.91 16.16 -13.48
CA ALA A 139 6.16 16.80 -13.06
C ALA A 139 5.94 18.23 -12.54
N GLY A 140 6.50 18.52 -11.37
CA GLY A 140 6.41 19.81 -10.69
C GLY A 140 5.06 20.16 -10.06
N VAL A 141 4.02 19.34 -10.26
CA VAL A 141 2.69 19.58 -9.71
C VAL A 141 2.68 19.30 -8.21
N LYS A 142 2.08 20.20 -7.44
CA LYS A 142 1.85 20.04 -6.01
C LYS A 142 0.36 19.91 -5.73
N ALA A 143 -0.04 18.76 -5.18
CA ALA A 143 -1.40 18.58 -4.74
C ALA A 143 -1.72 19.50 -3.56
N VAL A 144 -2.70 20.40 -3.73
CA VAL A 144 -3.12 21.35 -2.68
C VAL A 144 -3.88 20.60 -1.59
N PHE A 145 -4.73 19.66 -2.00
CA PHE A 145 -5.49 18.78 -1.12
C PHE A 145 -5.12 17.32 -1.39
N PRO A 146 -5.41 16.40 -0.47
CA PRO A 146 -5.17 14.99 -0.72
C PRO A 146 -6.08 14.44 -1.84
N VAL A 147 -5.59 13.44 -2.57
CA VAL A 147 -6.43 12.51 -3.29
C VAL A 147 -6.98 11.51 -2.28
N GLN A 148 -8.28 11.27 -2.31
CA GLN A 148 -8.90 10.25 -1.47
C GLN A 148 -9.32 9.04 -2.27
N SER A 149 -9.24 7.84 -1.66
CA SER A 149 -9.81 6.63 -2.23
C SER A 149 -10.49 5.78 -1.17
N CYS A 150 -11.55 5.08 -1.58
CA CYS A 150 -12.20 4.07 -0.76
C CYS A 150 -12.26 2.74 -1.48
N LEU A 151 -11.78 1.68 -0.82
CA LEU A 151 -11.94 0.29 -1.23
C LEU A 151 -12.92 -0.38 -0.27
N TYR A 152 -14.16 -0.53 -0.71
CA TYR A 152 -15.27 -1.00 0.12
C TYR A 152 -15.72 -2.39 -0.33
N ILE A 153 -15.85 -3.33 0.59
CA ILE A 153 -16.43 -4.64 0.34
C ILE A 153 -17.87 -4.63 0.86
N ALA A 154 -18.83 -4.70 -0.05
CA ALA A 154 -20.25 -4.77 0.28
C ALA A 154 -20.78 -6.20 0.24
N LYS A 155 -20.26 -7.04 -0.68
CA LYS A 155 -20.67 -8.44 -0.84
C LYS A 155 -20.01 -9.31 0.23
N HIS A 156 -20.83 -10.04 0.96
CA HIS A 156 -20.39 -11.00 1.95
C HIS A 156 -19.61 -12.16 1.29
N GLY A 157 -18.55 -12.62 1.94
CA GLY A 157 -17.74 -13.74 1.46
C GLY A 157 -16.90 -13.45 0.22
N LEU A 158 -16.74 -12.19 -0.18
CA LEU A 158 -15.97 -11.80 -1.37
C LEU A 158 -14.46 -11.77 -1.10
N ALA A 159 -13.69 -12.27 -2.06
CA ALA A 159 -12.26 -11.92 -2.23
C ALA A 159 -12.16 -10.69 -3.13
N GLN A 160 -11.98 -9.51 -2.55
CA GLN A 160 -11.69 -8.30 -3.32
C GLN A 160 -10.24 -8.32 -3.77
N ASN A 161 -10.00 -8.21 -5.07
CA ASN A 161 -8.68 -8.19 -5.68
C ASN A 161 -8.41 -6.81 -6.29
N VAL A 162 -7.40 -6.09 -5.79
CA VAL A 162 -7.02 -4.78 -6.28
C VAL A 162 -5.53 -4.69 -6.60
N HIS A 163 -5.21 -3.96 -7.68
CA HIS A 163 -3.83 -3.62 -8.01
C HIS A 163 -3.73 -2.11 -8.26
N ASN A 164 -3.11 -1.43 -7.32
CA ASN A 164 -2.97 0.02 -7.30
C ASN A 164 -1.62 0.43 -7.86
N LEU A 165 -1.61 1.51 -8.64
CA LEU A 165 -0.39 2.08 -9.19
C LEU A 165 -0.35 3.59 -8.92
N VAL A 166 0.74 4.07 -8.32
CA VAL A 166 0.94 5.49 -8.02
C VAL A 166 2.27 5.95 -8.58
N ILE A 167 2.26 7.04 -9.34
CA ILE A 167 3.45 7.67 -9.89
C ILE A 167 3.48 9.13 -9.50
N VAL A 168 4.49 9.52 -8.72
CA VAL A 168 4.80 10.91 -8.41
C VAL A 168 5.98 11.32 -9.27
N GLU A 169 5.72 12.13 -10.29
CA GLU A 169 6.73 12.55 -11.26
C GLU A 169 7.76 13.52 -10.65
N GLU A 170 8.79 13.86 -11.41
CA GLU A 170 9.90 14.71 -10.96
C GLU A 170 9.42 16.01 -10.31
N GLY A 171 9.88 16.26 -9.07
CA GLY A 171 9.53 17.44 -8.29
C GLY A 171 8.07 17.59 -7.88
N ALA A 172 7.22 16.60 -8.15
CA ALA A 172 5.80 16.64 -7.78
C ALA A 172 5.58 16.30 -6.31
N GLU A 173 4.46 16.76 -5.75
CA GLU A 173 4.03 16.45 -4.38
C GLU A 173 2.60 15.92 -4.38
N LEU A 174 2.39 14.74 -3.80
CA LEU A 174 1.08 14.08 -3.73
C LEU A 174 0.81 13.58 -2.31
N ASN A 175 -0.38 13.88 -1.82
CA ASN A 175 -0.91 13.35 -0.57
C ASN A 175 -2.09 12.44 -0.89
N ILE A 176 -2.10 11.24 -0.34
CA ILE A 176 -3.17 10.25 -0.55
C ILE A 176 -3.74 9.81 0.80
N ILE A 177 -5.05 9.73 0.89
CA ILE A 177 -5.76 9.06 1.98
C ILE A 177 -6.56 7.92 1.35
N THR A 178 -6.21 6.68 1.71
CA THR A 178 -6.92 5.48 1.27
C THR A 178 -7.65 4.86 2.44
N GLY A 179 -8.97 4.79 2.36
CA GLY A 179 -9.81 4.07 3.30
C GLY A 179 -10.18 2.69 2.77
N CYS A 180 -9.95 1.65 3.57
CA CYS A 180 -10.39 0.30 3.23
C CYS A 180 -11.35 -0.18 4.31
N THR A 181 -12.55 -0.62 3.91
CA THR A 181 -13.60 -1.02 4.85
C THR A 181 -14.53 -2.08 4.24
N VAL A 182 -15.38 -2.65 5.08
CA VAL A 182 -16.34 -3.68 4.71
C VAL A 182 -17.72 -3.34 5.28
N ALA A 183 -18.79 -3.76 4.62
CA ALA A 183 -20.14 -3.72 5.19
C ALA A 183 -20.17 -4.52 6.51
N PRO A 184 -21.01 -4.12 7.48
CA PRO A 184 -21.19 -4.92 8.69
C PRO A 184 -21.56 -6.36 8.32
N THR A 185 -20.73 -7.32 8.72
CA THR A 185 -20.89 -8.73 8.38
C THR A 185 -20.29 -9.63 9.43
N GLU A 186 -20.88 -10.80 9.60
CA GLU A 186 -20.33 -11.94 10.34
C GLU A 186 -19.63 -12.95 9.40
N ASP A 187 -19.65 -12.72 8.09
CA ASP A 187 -19.05 -13.63 7.13
C ASP A 187 -17.54 -13.34 6.97
N GLU A 188 -16.81 -14.36 6.56
CA GLU A 188 -15.41 -14.23 6.21
C GLU A 188 -15.29 -13.57 4.83
N SER A 189 -14.51 -12.51 4.73
CA SER A 189 -14.15 -11.90 3.45
C SER A 189 -12.63 -11.69 3.37
N LEU A 190 -12.13 -11.54 2.16
CA LEU A 190 -10.71 -11.41 1.88
C LEU A 190 -10.43 -10.11 1.09
N HIS A 191 -9.43 -9.37 1.53
CA HIS A 191 -8.87 -8.27 0.74
C HIS A 191 -7.45 -8.60 0.30
N ILE A 192 -7.21 -8.68 -1.01
CA ILE A 192 -5.89 -8.82 -1.62
C ILE A 192 -5.56 -7.49 -2.29
N GLY A 193 -4.53 -6.79 -1.80
CA GLY A 193 -4.15 -5.48 -2.31
C GLY A 193 -2.71 -5.47 -2.80
N VAL A 194 -2.48 -5.48 -4.11
CA VAL A 194 -1.16 -5.19 -4.68
C VAL A 194 -1.05 -3.68 -4.87
N SER A 195 0.10 -3.09 -4.50
CA SER A 195 0.35 -1.66 -4.70
C SER A 195 1.80 -1.41 -5.12
N GLU A 196 1.98 -0.61 -6.17
CA GLU A 196 3.31 -0.24 -6.66
C GLU A 196 3.43 1.29 -6.71
N PHE A 197 4.38 1.82 -5.96
CA PHE A 197 4.55 3.27 -5.79
C PHE A 197 5.91 3.70 -6.33
N TYR A 198 5.90 4.65 -7.25
CA TYR A 198 7.08 5.23 -7.87
C TYR A 198 7.18 6.71 -7.50
N VAL A 199 8.23 7.07 -6.78
CA VAL A 199 8.52 8.46 -6.43
C VAL A 199 9.78 8.88 -7.18
N LYS A 200 9.58 9.67 -8.22
CA LYS A 200 10.63 10.14 -9.11
C LYS A 200 11.50 11.21 -8.43
N LYS A 201 12.57 11.60 -9.09
CA LYS A 201 13.55 12.57 -8.58
C LYS A 201 12.88 13.80 -7.96
N GLY A 202 13.24 14.10 -6.69
CA GLY A 202 12.67 15.24 -5.94
C GLY A 202 11.18 15.14 -5.63
N GLY A 203 10.51 14.05 -6.03
CA GLY A 203 9.09 13.83 -5.75
C GLY A 203 8.82 13.56 -4.28
N LYS A 204 7.61 13.90 -3.81
CA LYS A 204 7.18 13.65 -2.43
C LYS A 204 5.81 12.98 -2.41
N LEU A 205 5.73 11.85 -1.75
CA LEU A 205 4.48 11.10 -1.55
C LEU A 205 4.21 10.90 -0.05
N SER A 206 3.07 11.40 0.41
CA SER A 206 2.50 11.03 1.70
C SER A 206 1.30 10.11 1.46
N PHE A 207 1.34 8.91 2.02
CA PHE A 207 0.32 7.89 1.85
C PHE A 207 -0.21 7.46 3.20
N THR A 208 -1.48 7.76 3.46
CA THR A 208 -2.17 7.33 4.68
C THR A 208 -3.21 6.29 4.34
N MET A 209 -3.07 5.09 4.91
CA MET A 209 -4.03 4.00 4.76
C MET A 209 -4.73 3.74 6.10
N ILE A 210 -6.05 3.79 6.09
CA ILE A 210 -6.90 3.53 7.26
C ILE A 210 -7.74 2.29 6.97
N HIS A 211 -7.57 1.27 7.78
CA HIS A 211 -8.33 0.03 7.72
C HIS A 211 -9.39 -0.03 8.83
N ASN A 212 -10.63 -0.23 8.42
CA ASN A 212 -11.76 -0.48 9.32
C ASN A 212 -12.51 -1.74 8.84
N TRP A 213 -11.94 -2.88 9.17
CA TRP A 213 -12.42 -4.18 8.77
C TRP A 213 -13.41 -4.78 9.78
N ALA A 214 -13.93 -5.95 9.48
CA ALA A 214 -14.75 -6.77 10.40
C ALA A 214 -13.89 -7.87 11.06
N PRO A 215 -14.33 -8.42 12.22
CA PRO A 215 -13.54 -9.40 12.98
C PRO A 215 -13.16 -10.68 12.21
N LYS A 216 -13.91 -11.06 11.18
CA LYS A 216 -13.62 -12.26 10.37
C LYS A 216 -12.86 -11.99 9.07
N MET A 217 -12.46 -10.74 8.81
CA MET A 217 -11.70 -10.39 7.62
C MET A 217 -10.29 -11.00 7.60
N ALA A 218 -9.87 -11.41 6.41
CA ALA A 218 -8.47 -11.68 6.07
C ALA A 218 -7.94 -10.59 5.14
N VAL A 219 -6.72 -10.07 5.40
CA VAL A 219 -6.16 -8.92 4.67
C VAL A 219 -4.73 -9.22 4.27
N ARG A 220 -4.43 -9.12 2.96
CA ARG A 220 -3.14 -9.53 2.37
C ARG A 220 -2.58 -8.47 1.41
N PRO A 221 -2.13 -7.30 1.91
CA PRO A 221 -1.47 -6.30 1.07
C PRO A 221 -0.07 -6.75 0.66
N ARG A 222 0.31 -6.41 -0.58
CA ARG A 222 1.66 -6.60 -1.12
C ARG A 222 2.10 -5.31 -1.78
N THR A 223 3.08 -4.62 -1.21
CA THR A 223 3.44 -3.27 -1.64
C THR A 223 4.92 -3.15 -1.93
N GLY A 224 5.23 -2.60 -3.09
CA GLY A 224 6.56 -2.18 -3.49
C GLY A 224 6.64 -0.67 -3.67
N VAL A 225 7.75 -0.06 -3.26
CA VAL A 225 8.01 1.38 -3.38
C VAL A 225 9.42 1.59 -3.95
N LEU A 226 9.54 2.44 -4.96
CA LEU A 226 10.81 2.86 -5.53
C LEU A 226 11.01 4.36 -5.34
N LEU A 227 12.16 4.75 -4.77
CA LEU A 227 12.52 6.15 -4.54
C LEU A 227 13.78 6.50 -5.33
N GLU A 228 13.65 7.50 -6.19
CA GLU A 228 14.77 8.09 -6.93
C GLU A 228 15.50 9.17 -6.10
N GLU A 229 16.42 9.92 -6.73
CA GLU A 229 17.22 10.96 -6.09
C GLU A 229 16.35 12.03 -5.41
N ASP A 230 16.68 12.40 -4.16
CA ASP A 230 15.96 13.40 -3.35
C ASP A 230 14.47 13.09 -3.10
N ALA A 231 14.00 11.91 -3.50
CA ALA A 231 12.61 11.51 -3.31
C ALA A 231 12.28 11.28 -1.83
N VAL A 232 11.04 11.60 -1.45
CA VAL A 232 10.54 11.40 -0.09
C VAL A 232 9.25 10.59 -0.13
N PHE A 233 9.21 9.52 0.67
CA PHE A 233 7.99 8.73 0.88
C PHE A 233 7.69 8.61 2.37
N MET A 234 6.47 8.93 2.74
CA MET A 234 5.94 8.72 4.09
C MET A 234 4.67 7.88 4.02
N SER A 235 4.67 6.76 4.71
CA SER A 235 3.51 5.89 4.84
C SER A 235 2.99 5.90 6.27
N ASN A 236 1.70 6.14 6.46
CA ASN A 236 1.01 6.00 7.72
C ASN A 236 -0.04 4.90 7.58
N TYR A 237 0.12 3.83 8.33
CA TYR A 237 -0.82 2.71 8.34
C TYR A 237 -1.55 2.63 9.67
N ILE A 238 -2.87 2.64 9.62
CA ILE A 238 -3.75 2.70 10.80
C ILE A 238 -4.76 1.55 10.73
N CYS A 239 -4.73 0.65 11.71
CA CYS A 239 -5.68 -0.44 11.86
C CYS A 239 -6.09 -0.55 13.33
N LEU A 240 -7.22 0.08 13.68
CA LEU A 240 -7.69 0.20 15.07
C LEU A 240 -8.88 -0.74 15.37
N LYS A 241 -9.52 -1.27 14.35
CA LYS A 241 -10.66 -2.19 14.50
C LYS A 241 -10.19 -3.64 14.35
N PRO A 242 -10.88 -4.58 15.02
CA PRO A 242 -10.54 -5.99 14.91
C PRO A 242 -10.56 -6.50 13.46
N VAL A 243 -9.59 -7.33 13.16
CA VAL A 243 -9.47 -8.10 11.90
C VAL A 243 -8.98 -9.49 12.26
N ARG A 244 -9.50 -10.54 11.63
CA ARG A 244 -9.11 -11.92 11.97
C ARG A 244 -7.61 -12.13 11.71
N THR A 245 -7.17 -11.81 10.50
CA THR A 245 -5.76 -11.96 10.14
C THR A 245 -5.32 -10.90 9.14
N LEU A 246 -4.19 -10.28 9.44
CA LEU A 246 -3.54 -9.31 8.57
C LEU A 246 -2.07 -9.70 8.39
N GLN A 247 -1.63 -9.81 7.16
CA GLN A 247 -0.23 -10.00 6.84
C GLN A 247 0.22 -8.92 5.85
N MET A 248 1.12 -8.05 6.26
CA MET A 248 1.61 -6.93 5.45
C MET A 248 3.11 -6.68 5.70
N TYR A 249 3.88 -6.61 4.61
CA TYR A 249 5.32 -6.34 4.68
C TYR A 249 5.79 -5.53 3.46
N PRO A 250 5.39 -4.24 3.33
CA PRO A 250 5.81 -3.37 2.23
C PRO A 250 7.33 -3.26 2.15
N THR A 251 7.84 -3.22 0.93
CA THR A 251 9.27 -3.08 0.67
C THR A 251 9.54 -1.77 -0.07
N ALA A 252 10.35 -0.89 0.53
CA ALA A 252 10.84 0.33 -0.11
C ALA A 252 12.31 0.19 -0.52
N ARG A 253 12.63 0.66 -1.72
CA ARG A 253 13.98 0.68 -2.28
C ARG A 253 14.39 2.13 -2.53
N CYS A 254 15.39 2.60 -1.79
CA CYS A 254 15.98 3.91 -1.95
C CYS A 254 17.16 3.80 -2.93
N VAL A 255 16.87 3.90 -4.24
CA VAL A 255 17.87 3.72 -5.32
C VAL A 255 18.55 5.02 -5.74
N GLY A 256 17.97 6.18 -5.37
CA GLY A 256 18.54 7.49 -5.65
C GLY A 256 19.21 8.11 -4.42
N LYS A 257 20.27 8.90 -4.65
CA LYS A 257 20.98 9.61 -3.60
C LYS A 257 20.03 10.49 -2.79
N ASN A 258 20.25 10.54 -1.45
CA ASN A 258 19.50 11.37 -0.51
C ASN A 258 17.99 11.03 -0.42
N ALA A 259 17.52 9.91 -0.99
CA ALA A 259 16.13 9.47 -0.84
C ALA A 259 15.81 9.18 0.64
N ARG A 260 14.57 9.45 1.03
CA ARG A 260 14.09 9.32 2.41
C ARG A 260 12.78 8.56 2.45
N VAL A 261 12.69 7.60 3.36
CA VAL A 261 11.48 6.83 3.58
C VAL A 261 11.12 6.76 5.07
N ARG A 262 9.84 6.88 5.36
CA ARG A 262 9.32 6.66 6.71
C ARG A 262 8.06 5.80 6.64
N PHE A 263 8.06 4.71 7.41
CA PHE A 263 6.89 3.89 7.68
C PHE A 263 6.44 4.09 9.12
N ASN A 264 5.22 4.53 9.32
CA ASN A 264 4.56 4.60 10.61
C ASN A 264 3.39 3.61 10.62
N SER A 265 3.22 2.85 11.69
CA SER A 265 2.05 2.00 11.88
C SER A 265 1.46 2.14 13.27
N VAL A 266 0.13 2.17 13.36
CA VAL A 266 -0.64 2.12 14.61
C VAL A 266 -1.63 0.98 14.49
N LEU A 267 -1.45 -0.04 15.34
CA LEU A 267 -2.16 -1.32 15.23
C LEU A 267 -2.82 -1.68 16.55
N VAL A 268 -4.05 -2.13 16.49
CA VAL A 268 -4.77 -2.71 17.63
C VAL A 268 -5.22 -4.13 17.28
N ALA A 269 -4.82 -5.11 18.09
CA ALA A 269 -5.25 -6.49 17.99
C ALA A 269 -6.23 -6.84 19.12
N GLY A 270 -7.49 -7.08 18.79
CA GLY A 270 -8.50 -7.59 19.71
C GLY A 270 -8.43 -9.13 19.85
N PRO A 271 -9.25 -9.70 20.75
CA PRO A 271 -9.37 -11.16 20.88
C PRO A 271 -9.63 -11.84 19.52
N GLY A 272 -8.89 -12.92 19.23
CA GLY A 272 -8.97 -13.64 17.96
C GLY A 272 -8.25 -13.00 16.76
N SER A 273 -7.71 -11.79 16.91
CA SER A 273 -6.92 -11.14 15.85
C SER A 273 -5.48 -11.68 15.82
N HIS A 274 -4.97 -11.91 14.61
CA HIS A 274 -3.56 -12.25 14.36
C HIS A 274 -2.97 -11.30 13.31
N LEU A 275 -2.09 -10.40 13.73
CA LEU A 275 -1.48 -9.37 12.88
C LEU A 275 0.02 -9.66 12.73
N ASP A 276 0.46 -9.99 11.51
CA ASP A 276 1.89 -10.09 11.14
C ASP A 276 2.21 -8.90 10.22
N VAL A 277 2.70 -7.83 10.81
CA VAL A 277 2.83 -6.53 10.15
C VAL A 277 4.23 -5.98 10.34
N GLY A 278 4.79 -5.44 9.28
CA GLY A 278 6.08 -4.78 9.33
C GLY A 278 6.37 -4.00 8.06
N SER A 279 7.64 -3.61 7.93
CA SER A 279 8.14 -2.93 6.73
C SER A 279 9.60 -3.29 6.49
N ARG A 280 9.98 -3.29 5.21
CA ARG A 280 11.35 -3.51 4.76
C ARG A 280 11.85 -2.27 4.02
N VAL A 281 13.10 -1.86 4.30
CA VAL A 281 13.76 -0.79 3.54
C VAL A 281 15.16 -1.21 3.14
N LEU A 282 15.45 -1.01 1.85
CA LEU A 282 16.77 -1.21 1.26
C LEU A 282 17.38 0.14 0.89
N LEU A 283 18.44 0.54 1.59
CA LEU A 283 19.18 1.78 1.36
C LEU A 283 20.30 1.49 0.36
N GLN A 284 20.06 1.80 -0.92
CA GLN A 284 20.87 1.39 -2.07
C GLN A 284 21.66 2.54 -2.72
N ALA A 285 21.55 3.75 -2.19
CA ALA A 285 22.29 4.93 -2.64
C ALA A 285 22.79 5.75 -1.44
N GLU A 286 23.84 6.53 -1.66
CA GLU A 286 24.47 7.37 -0.65
C GLU A 286 23.48 8.36 -0.01
N LYS A 287 23.70 8.69 1.26
CA LYS A 287 22.92 9.66 2.05
C LYS A 287 21.43 9.33 2.17
N THR A 288 21.04 8.09 1.85
CA THR A 288 19.66 7.64 2.04
C THR A 288 19.34 7.48 3.52
N ARG A 289 18.06 7.69 3.86
CA ARG A 289 17.59 7.61 5.25
C ARG A 289 16.27 6.86 5.33
N ALA A 290 16.14 6.05 6.37
CA ALA A 290 14.92 5.32 6.63
C ALA A 290 14.53 5.37 8.10
N GLU A 291 13.21 5.45 8.33
CA GLU A 291 12.62 5.26 9.66
C GLU A 291 11.48 4.25 9.57
N ILE A 292 11.46 3.26 10.46
CA ILE A 292 10.34 2.35 10.68
C ILE A 292 9.88 2.51 12.11
N VAL A 293 8.65 2.95 12.31
CA VAL A 293 8.08 3.24 13.63
C VAL A 293 6.76 2.47 13.78
N ALA A 294 6.74 1.48 14.66
CA ALA A 294 5.55 0.69 14.96
C ALA A 294 5.02 1.01 16.36
N ARG A 295 3.73 1.25 16.45
CA ARG A 295 2.95 1.39 17.69
C ARG A 295 1.90 0.30 17.69
N THR A 296 2.04 -0.64 18.61
CA THR A 296 1.19 -1.84 18.65
C THR A 296 0.50 -1.95 20.00
N ILE A 297 -0.80 -2.22 19.98
CA ILE A 297 -1.63 -2.37 21.17
C ILE A 297 -2.37 -3.70 21.04
N THR A 298 -2.33 -4.53 22.05
CA THR A 298 -3.18 -5.71 22.10
C THR A 298 -4.12 -5.68 23.29
N THR A 299 -5.38 -6.04 23.00
CA THR A 299 -6.44 -6.26 23.99
C THR A 299 -6.85 -7.73 24.07
N GLY A 300 -5.97 -8.65 23.64
CA GLY A 300 -6.20 -10.10 23.67
C GLY A 300 -5.85 -10.84 22.36
N GLY A 301 -5.41 -10.12 21.31
CA GLY A 301 -4.92 -10.70 20.06
C GLY A 301 -3.41 -10.85 20.04
N THR A 302 -2.90 -11.39 18.94
CA THR A 302 -1.46 -11.56 18.68
C THR A 302 -0.97 -10.55 17.64
N ILE A 303 0.14 -9.87 17.92
CA ILE A 303 0.84 -9.00 16.97
C ILE A 303 2.28 -9.49 16.80
N ILE A 304 2.71 -9.67 15.56
CA ILE A 304 4.11 -9.82 15.16
C ILE A 304 4.50 -8.51 14.46
N ALA A 305 5.29 -7.68 15.14
CA ALA A 305 5.77 -6.42 14.62
C ALA A 305 7.17 -6.59 14.01
N ARG A 306 7.26 -6.54 12.69
CA ARG A 306 8.53 -6.73 11.96
C ARG A 306 9.11 -5.41 11.49
N GLY A 307 10.43 -5.34 11.41
CA GLY A 307 11.12 -4.24 10.76
C GLY A 307 12.45 -4.72 10.21
N PHE A 308 12.75 -4.41 8.95
CA PHE A 308 14.03 -4.73 8.34
C PHE A 308 14.61 -3.48 7.65
N LEU A 309 15.80 -3.09 8.07
CA LEU A 309 16.58 -2.04 7.43
C LEU A 309 17.91 -2.61 6.96
N SER A 310 18.21 -2.49 5.66
CA SER A 310 19.48 -2.89 5.09
C SER A 310 20.20 -1.69 4.47
N GLY A 311 21.36 -1.31 5.04
CA GLY A 311 22.29 -0.34 4.48
C GLY A 311 23.27 -1.05 3.53
N GLN A 312 23.19 -0.76 2.23
CA GLN A 312 23.95 -1.44 1.18
C GLN A 312 25.08 -0.61 0.58
N VAL A 313 25.16 0.67 0.98
CA VAL A 313 26.22 1.61 0.58
C VAL A 313 26.60 2.50 1.78
N PRO A 314 27.80 3.12 1.79
CA PRO A 314 28.20 4.04 2.86
C PRO A 314 27.27 5.25 3.00
N ASP A 315 27.34 5.93 4.16
CA ASP A 315 26.55 7.14 4.49
C ASP A 315 25.04 6.95 4.57
N CYS A 316 24.56 5.72 4.68
CA CYS A 316 23.14 5.45 4.97
C CYS A 316 22.83 5.68 6.45
N LYS A 317 21.56 6.01 6.75
CA LYS A 317 21.07 6.10 8.14
C LYS A 317 19.73 5.42 8.27
N GLY A 318 19.61 4.53 9.25
CA GLY A 318 18.38 3.81 9.56
C GLY A 318 17.98 3.98 11.02
N HIS A 319 16.67 4.10 11.28
CA HIS A 319 16.09 4.04 12.62
C HIS A 319 14.90 3.09 12.61
N LEU A 320 14.88 2.17 13.57
CA LEU A 320 13.79 1.23 13.77
C LEU A 320 13.31 1.29 15.20
N GLU A 321 12.01 1.53 15.39
CA GLU A 321 11.40 1.62 16.72
C GLU A 321 10.09 0.85 16.76
N CYS A 322 9.99 -0.11 17.67
CA CYS A 322 8.76 -0.85 17.98
C CYS A 322 8.38 -0.60 19.43
N ARG A 323 7.17 -0.09 19.69
CA ARG A 323 6.60 0.03 21.03
C ARG A 323 5.29 -0.74 21.10
N GLY A 324 5.22 -1.66 22.05
CA GLY A 324 4.06 -2.50 22.31
C GLY A 324 3.41 -2.17 23.64
N LEU A 325 2.08 -2.17 23.66
CA LEU A 325 1.27 -2.05 24.86
C LEU A 325 0.33 -3.25 24.95
N ILE A 326 0.44 -4.02 26.01
CA ILE A 326 -0.41 -5.19 26.29
C ILE A 326 -1.39 -4.78 27.37
N LEU A 327 -2.69 -4.77 27.03
CA LEU A 327 -3.79 -4.35 27.92
C LEU A 327 -4.57 -5.52 28.51
N ASN A 328 -4.23 -6.76 28.12
CA ASN A 328 -4.90 -7.97 28.59
C ASN A 328 -3.89 -9.13 28.67
N GLU A 329 -4.00 -9.97 29.67
CA GLU A 329 -3.11 -11.11 29.92
C GLU A 329 -3.06 -12.14 28.78
N THR A 330 -4.08 -12.22 27.93
CA THR A 330 -4.14 -13.13 26.78
C THR A 330 -3.50 -12.56 25.52
N GLY A 331 -3.19 -11.25 25.50
CA GLY A 331 -2.58 -10.59 24.37
C GLY A 331 -1.09 -10.86 24.26
N THR A 332 -0.57 -10.98 23.04
CA THR A 332 0.88 -11.17 22.79
C THR A 332 1.40 -10.21 21.74
N ILE A 333 2.62 -9.69 21.97
CA ILE A 333 3.34 -8.87 20.99
C ILE A 333 4.75 -9.43 20.84
N HIS A 334 5.11 -9.80 19.61
CA HIS A 334 6.45 -10.21 19.24
C HIS A 334 7.07 -9.11 18.36
N ALA A 335 8.12 -8.45 18.83
CA ALA A 335 8.88 -7.50 18.03
C ALA A 335 10.09 -8.20 17.40
N ILE A 336 10.24 -8.07 16.08
CA ILE A 336 11.32 -8.67 15.28
C ILE A 336 12.01 -7.55 14.49
N PRO A 337 12.87 -6.76 15.16
CA PRO A 337 13.68 -5.75 14.49
C PRO A 337 14.95 -6.38 13.89
N GLU A 338 15.23 -6.08 12.63
CA GLU A 338 16.41 -6.56 11.92
C GLU A 338 17.13 -5.37 11.29
N LEU A 339 18.43 -5.23 11.62
CA LEU A 339 19.30 -4.21 11.05
C LEU A 339 20.49 -4.90 10.37
N GLU A 340 20.73 -4.58 9.11
CA GLU A 340 21.81 -5.13 8.31
C GLU A 340 22.69 -4.02 7.73
N GLY A 341 23.99 -4.11 7.91
CA GLY A 341 24.98 -3.32 7.19
C GLY A 341 25.81 -4.25 6.31
N THR A 342 25.74 -4.09 4.99
CA THR A 342 26.50 -4.95 4.06
C THR A 342 27.88 -4.39 3.70
N VAL A 343 28.16 -3.15 4.08
CA VAL A 343 29.44 -2.45 3.85
C VAL A 343 29.86 -1.66 5.09
N ALA A 344 31.12 -1.31 5.19
CA ALA A 344 31.61 -0.43 6.26
C ALA A 344 31.06 1.01 6.07
N GLY A 345 30.76 1.70 7.18
CA GLY A 345 30.29 3.09 7.17
C GLY A 345 28.78 3.23 6.98
N VAL A 346 28.04 2.18 7.29
CA VAL A 346 26.57 2.22 7.39
C VAL A 346 26.15 2.57 8.81
#